data_bb642800dc030dbc1e6345edaf8327c7
#
_entry.id   bb642800dc030dbc1e6345edaf8327c7
#
_cell.length_a   1.000
_cell.length_b   1.000
_cell.length_c   1.000
_cell.angle_alpha   90.00
_cell.angle_beta   90.00
_cell.angle_gamma   90.00
#
_symmetry.space_group_name_H-M   'P 1'
#
loop_
_entity.id
_entity.type
_entity.pdbx_description
1 polymer ?
#
loop_
_entity_poly.entity_id
_entity_poly.type
_entity_poly.pdbx_seq_one_letter_code
_entity_poly.pdbx_strand_id
1 'polypeptide(L)'
;MFEEAADLAQIWNVTEVPARMKKVVAYLEPGEFSSTWVGNKSVYRTRMMIEDGGELLVIAPGLRHFGENPEVDGLIRRYGYRGTPYTMKLVEQGAFVGADMVPAHMIHSSSEDRFTITYAVDPANMTREEIEGVGYRYMDVSRALARYPVDRLA
;
A
#
# COMPACT_ATOMS: atom_id res chain seq x y z
N MET A 1 8.11 -10.12 30.09
CA MET A 1 9.05 -10.09 28.93
C MET A 1 8.37 -9.70 27.60
N PHE A 2 7.34 -10.45 27.09
CA PHE A 2 6.69 -10.09 25.82
C PHE A 2 5.95 -8.76 25.90
N GLU A 3 5.15 -8.55 26.92
CA GLU A 3 4.40 -7.29 27.14
C GLU A 3 5.33 -6.10 27.30
N GLU A 4 6.36 -6.19 28.13
CA GLU A 4 7.36 -5.14 28.30
C GLU A 4 8.09 -4.80 27.00
N ALA A 5 8.42 -5.81 26.17
CA ALA A 5 9.02 -5.59 24.86
C ALA A 5 8.04 -4.93 23.88
N ALA A 6 6.77 -5.30 23.94
CA ALA A 6 5.72 -4.68 23.14
C ALA A 6 5.50 -3.20 23.52
N ASP A 7 5.48 -2.87 24.81
CA ASP A 7 5.37 -1.51 25.33
C ASP A 7 6.56 -0.64 24.90
N LEU A 8 7.79 -1.18 25.01
CA LEU A 8 8.98 -0.50 24.53
C LEU A 8 8.95 -0.29 23.00
N ALA A 9 8.53 -1.30 22.24
CA ALA A 9 8.42 -1.19 20.79
C ALA A 9 7.38 -0.14 20.39
N GLN A 10 6.29 -0.02 21.13
CA GLN A 10 5.27 1.00 20.91
C GLN A 10 5.82 2.41 21.13
N ILE A 11 6.56 2.62 22.22
CA ILE A 11 7.19 3.92 22.53
C ILE A 11 8.22 4.32 21.45
N TRP A 12 8.97 3.35 20.93
CA TRP A 12 10.11 3.65 20.04
C TRP A 12 9.76 3.64 18.55
N ASN A 13 8.72 2.90 18.15
CA ASN A 13 8.39 2.69 16.73
C ASN A 13 7.05 3.31 16.30
N VAL A 14 6.26 3.86 17.24
CA VAL A 14 5.01 4.53 16.92
C VAL A 14 5.18 6.04 17.07
N THR A 15 4.93 6.75 15.99
CA THR A 15 4.88 8.22 16.00
C THR A 15 3.43 8.66 16.15
N GLU A 16 3.11 9.31 17.26
CA GLU A 16 1.79 9.91 17.46
C GLU A 16 1.67 11.21 16.65
N VAL A 17 0.54 11.39 16.01
CA VAL A 17 0.20 12.62 15.28
C VAL A 17 -0.94 13.33 16.00
N PRO A 18 -0.90 14.68 16.10
CA PRO A 18 -1.87 15.45 16.89
C PRO A 18 -3.30 15.41 16.33
N ALA A 19 -3.44 15.12 15.02
CA ALA A 19 -4.72 14.96 14.33
C ALA A 19 -4.55 14.10 13.09
N ARG A 20 -5.67 13.53 12.61
CA ARG A 20 -5.68 12.84 11.32
C ARG A 20 -5.44 13.83 10.18
N MET A 21 -4.77 13.37 9.14
CA MET A 21 -4.32 14.17 8.01
C MET A 21 -5.19 13.94 6.78
N LYS A 22 -5.52 15.02 6.07
CA LYS A 22 -6.23 14.94 4.77
C LYS A 22 -5.40 14.27 3.70
N LYS A 23 -4.07 14.40 3.79
CA LYS A 23 -3.14 13.83 2.82
C LYS A 23 -1.85 13.40 3.49
N VAL A 24 -1.42 12.19 3.17
CA VAL A 24 -0.11 11.64 3.52
C VAL A 24 0.63 11.31 2.24
N VAL A 25 1.92 11.63 2.20
CA VAL A 25 2.81 11.28 1.08
C VAL A 25 3.88 10.35 1.60
N ALA A 26 4.01 9.19 0.96
CA ALA A 26 5.06 8.21 1.24
C ALA A 26 5.95 8.06 0.01
N TYR A 27 7.25 8.09 0.20
CA TYR A 27 8.23 7.79 -0.85
C TYR A 27 8.83 6.41 -0.62
N LEU A 28 8.86 5.61 -1.67
CA LEU A 28 9.46 4.28 -1.67
C LEU A 28 10.77 4.34 -2.47
N GLU A 29 11.87 4.03 -1.82
CA GLU A 29 13.19 4.02 -2.42
C GLU A 29 13.23 2.97 -3.56
N PRO A 30 13.62 3.35 -4.81
CA PRO A 30 13.48 2.47 -5.98
C PRO A 30 14.37 1.23 -5.96
N GLY A 31 15.47 1.24 -5.22
CA GLY A 31 16.35 0.08 -5.06
C GLY A 31 15.78 -0.99 -4.12
N GLU A 32 14.88 -0.60 -3.20
CA GLU A 32 14.33 -1.50 -2.18
C GLU A 32 12.90 -1.96 -2.48
N PHE A 33 12.10 -1.11 -3.16
CA PHE A 33 10.67 -1.33 -3.31
C PHE A 33 10.28 -1.55 -4.77
N SER A 34 10.45 -2.78 -5.25
CA SER A 34 10.05 -3.17 -6.60
C SER A 34 8.62 -3.73 -6.69
N SER A 35 8.00 -4.08 -5.54
CA SER A 35 6.65 -4.65 -5.49
C SER A 35 5.74 -3.96 -4.47
N THR A 36 4.42 -4.02 -4.68
CA THR A 36 3.46 -3.62 -3.65
C THR A 36 3.47 -4.58 -2.47
N TRP A 37 3.90 -5.84 -2.64
CA TRP A 37 4.04 -6.79 -1.56
C TRP A 37 4.87 -6.24 -0.40
N VAL A 38 5.96 -5.55 -0.70
CA VAL A 38 6.78 -4.85 0.28
C VAL A 38 6.35 -3.40 0.46
N GLY A 39 6.05 -2.70 -0.63
CA GLY A 39 5.74 -1.26 -0.66
C GLY A 39 4.46 -0.88 0.09
N ASN A 40 3.48 -1.78 0.17
CA ASN A 40 2.23 -1.54 0.91
C ASN A 40 2.40 -1.50 2.44
N LYS A 41 3.64 -1.66 2.95
CA LYS A 41 3.98 -1.20 4.30
C LYS A 41 3.63 0.28 4.48
N SER A 42 3.73 1.09 3.43
CA SER A 42 3.29 2.49 3.42
C SER A 42 1.80 2.64 3.70
N VAL A 43 0.95 1.70 3.26
CA VAL A 43 -0.50 1.73 3.47
C VAL A 43 -0.85 1.42 4.93
N TYR A 44 -0.49 0.24 5.43
CA TYR A 44 -0.94 -0.15 6.77
C TYR A 44 -0.26 0.63 7.90
N ARG A 45 0.93 1.17 7.68
CA ARG A 45 1.62 2.01 8.68
C ARG A 45 1.05 3.42 8.78
N THR A 46 0.46 3.94 7.71
CA THR A 46 -0.09 5.31 7.67
C THR A 46 -1.60 5.37 7.79
N ARG A 47 -2.31 4.26 7.56
CA ARG A 47 -3.79 4.22 7.47
C ARG A 47 -4.52 4.83 8.68
N MET A 48 -3.94 4.75 9.89
CA MET A 48 -4.57 5.28 11.10
C MET A 48 -4.46 6.79 11.23
N MET A 49 -3.44 7.39 10.59
CA MET A 49 -3.23 8.82 10.59
C MET A 49 -3.97 9.57 9.47
N ILE A 50 -4.62 8.84 8.54
CA ILE A 50 -5.37 9.44 7.43
C ILE A 50 -6.84 9.57 7.84
N GLU A 51 -7.42 10.77 7.64
CA GLU A 51 -8.85 11.00 7.88
C GLU A 51 -9.73 10.31 6.83
N ASP A 52 -11.00 10.12 7.17
CA ASP A 52 -11.98 9.57 6.23
C ASP A 52 -12.20 10.58 5.08
N GLY A 53 -12.16 10.10 3.84
CA GLY A 53 -12.16 10.94 2.64
C GLY A 53 -10.79 11.52 2.27
N GLY A 54 -9.74 11.23 3.05
CA GLY A 54 -8.36 11.66 2.78
C GLY A 54 -7.67 10.92 1.64
N GLU A 55 -6.38 11.14 1.48
CA GLU A 55 -5.55 10.54 0.43
C GLU A 55 -4.19 10.08 0.97
N LEU A 56 -3.79 8.88 0.58
CA LEU A 56 -2.40 8.42 0.62
C LEU A 56 -1.82 8.48 -0.79
N LEU A 57 -0.78 9.29 -0.99
CA LEU A 57 0.02 9.28 -2.21
C LEU A 57 1.29 8.47 -1.96
N VAL A 58 1.46 7.36 -2.66
CA VAL A 58 2.67 6.53 -2.63
C VAL A 58 3.49 6.82 -3.88
N ILE A 59 4.66 7.43 -3.71
CA ILE A 59 5.61 7.71 -4.79
C ILE A 59 6.56 6.51 -4.88
N ALA A 60 6.40 5.70 -5.93
CA ALA A 60 7.06 4.41 -6.09
C ALA A 60 7.76 4.28 -7.46
N PRO A 61 8.88 4.98 -7.69
CA PRO A 61 9.57 4.99 -8.99
C PRO A 61 10.14 3.62 -9.39
N GLY A 62 10.42 2.76 -8.42
CA GLY A 62 10.98 1.42 -8.65
C GLY A 62 9.96 0.30 -8.82
N LEU A 63 8.64 0.60 -8.71
CA LEU A 63 7.59 -0.42 -8.74
C LEU A 63 7.50 -1.09 -10.12
N ARG A 64 7.46 -2.43 -10.16
CA ARG A 64 7.40 -3.24 -11.39
C ARG A 64 6.38 -4.36 -11.35
N HIS A 65 5.93 -4.77 -10.17
CA HIS A 65 4.97 -5.87 -9.97
C HIS A 65 4.23 -5.68 -8.65
N PHE A 66 3.19 -6.48 -8.43
CA PHE A 66 2.39 -6.43 -7.19
C PHE A 66 2.85 -7.46 -6.17
N GLY A 67 3.00 -8.73 -6.59
CA GLY A 67 3.36 -9.84 -5.72
C GLY A 67 4.87 -10.03 -5.56
N GLU A 68 5.23 -10.89 -4.62
CA GLU A 68 6.64 -11.30 -4.41
C GLU A 68 7.12 -12.35 -5.43
N ASN A 69 6.17 -13.07 -6.04
CA ASN A 69 6.39 -14.07 -7.07
C ASN A 69 5.24 -14.04 -8.09
N PRO A 70 5.37 -14.72 -9.26
CA PRO A 70 4.37 -14.67 -10.32
C PRO A 70 2.98 -15.17 -9.93
N GLU A 71 2.88 -16.14 -9.02
CA GLU A 71 1.61 -16.66 -8.54
C GLU A 71 0.86 -15.62 -7.71
N VAL A 72 1.54 -15.05 -6.72
CA VAL A 72 1.00 -13.99 -5.86
C VAL A 72 0.67 -12.74 -6.67
N ASP A 73 1.53 -12.36 -7.63
CA ASP A 73 1.28 -11.24 -8.54
C ASP A 73 -0.01 -11.46 -9.36
N GLY A 74 -0.18 -12.66 -9.89
CA GLY A 74 -1.39 -13.04 -10.63
C GLY A 74 -2.67 -12.98 -9.80
N LEU A 75 -2.62 -13.40 -8.52
CA LEU A 75 -3.76 -13.31 -7.60
C LEU A 75 -4.11 -11.85 -7.28
N ILE A 76 -3.11 -11.01 -7.03
CA ILE A 76 -3.33 -9.58 -6.77
C ILE A 76 -3.92 -8.89 -8.01
N ARG A 77 -3.39 -9.14 -9.20
CA ARG A 77 -3.94 -8.61 -10.46
C ARG A 77 -5.39 -9.02 -10.68
N ARG A 78 -5.73 -10.26 -10.34
CA ARG A 78 -7.08 -10.81 -10.54
C ARG A 78 -8.10 -10.24 -9.58
N TYR A 79 -7.75 -10.09 -8.30
CA TYR A 79 -8.71 -9.76 -7.25
C TYR A 79 -8.61 -8.32 -6.75
N GLY A 80 -7.41 -7.73 -6.73
CA GLY A 80 -7.16 -6.36 -6.32
C GLY A 80 -7.34 -6.09 -4.81
N TYR A 81 -7.05 -4.88 -4.40
CA TYR A 81 -7.11 -4.41 -3.01
C TYR A 81 -8.47 -3.76 -2.71
N ARG A 82 -9.49 -4.59 -2.48
CA ARG A 82 -10.91 -4.18 -2.41
C ARG A 82 -11.53 -4.27 -1.01
N GLY A 83 -10.69 -4.29 0.02
CA GLY A 83 -11.14 -4.31 1.41
C GLY A 83 -11.45 -5.69 1.99
N THR A 84 -11.65 -5.69 3.30
CA THR A 84 -11.87 -6.90 4.10
C THR A 84 -13.09 -7.70 3.68
N PRO A 85 -14.30 -7.11 3.50
CA PRO A 85 -15.49 -7.90 3.16
C PRO A 85 -15.35 -8.66 1.85
N TYR A 86 -14.76 -8.02 0.83
CA TYR A 86 -14.52 -8.65 -0.46
C TYR A 86 -13.50 -9.79 -0.36
N THR A 87 -12.39 -9.54 0.32
CA THR A 87 -11.32 -10.53 0.48
C THR A 87 -11.79 -11.74 1.27
N MET A 88 -12.55 -11.55 2.36
CA MET A 88 -13.08 -12.66 3.16
C MET A 88 -14.06 -13.53 2.37
N LYS A 89 -14.91 -12.93 1.53
CA LYS A 89 -15.77 -13.69 0.61
C LYS A 89 -14.96 -14.58 -0.34
N LEU A 90 -13.85 -14.10 -0.86
CA LEU A 90 -12.95 -14.90 -1.71
C LEU A 90 -12.28 -16.03 -0.93
N VAL A 91 -11.89 -15.80 0.33
CA VAL A 91 -11.37 -16.85 1.23
C VAL A 91 -12.39 -17.98 1.41
N GLU A 92 -13.65 -17.65 1.71
CA GLU A 92 -14.75 -18.60 1.84
C GLU A 92 -14.99 -19.41 0.56
N GLN A 93 -14.72 -18.83 -0.61
CA GLN A 93 -14.81 -19.48 -1.92
C GLN A 93 -13.58 -20.32 -2.30
N GLY A 94 -12.56 -20.37 -1.44
CA GLY A 94 -11.32 -21.11 -1.69
C GLY A 94 -10.39 -20.49 -2.74
N ALA A 95 -10.53 -19.19 -3.02
CA ALA A 95 -9.75 -18.51 -4.05
C ALA A 95 -8.23 -18.44 -3.78
N PHE A 96 -7.81 -18.67 -2.54
CA PHE A 96 -6.42 -18.53 -2.08
C PHE A 96 -5.83 -19.83 -1.52
N VAL A 97 -6.38 -20.99 -1.91
CA VAL A 97 -5.84 -22.29 -1.48
C VAL A 97 -4.37 -22.39 -1.90
N GLY A 98 -3.48 -22.64 -0.94
CA GLY A 98 -2.02 -22.68 -1.15
C GLY A 98 -1.32 -21.32 -1.15
N ALA A 99 -2.06 -20.23 -0.95
CA ALA A 99 -1.54 -18.85 -0.91
C ALA A 99 -2.05 -18.10 0.32
N ASP A 100 -1.90 -18.68 1.50
CA ASP A 100 -2.55 -18.27 2.77
C ASP A 100 -2.21 -16.85 3.23
N MET A 101 -1.06 -16.30 2.82
CA MET A 101 -0.64 -14.94 3.18
C MET A 101 -1.26 -13.85 2.30
N VAL A 102 -1.76 -14.21 1.11
CA VAL A 102 -2.30 -13.25 0.13
C VAL A 102 -3.53 -12.51 0.67
N PRO A 103 -4.53 -13.18 1.29
CA PRO A 103 -5.68 -12.48 1.87
C PRO A 103 -5.29 -11.45 2.92
N ALA A 104 -4.37 -11.79 3.83
CA ALA A 104 -3.89 -10.86 4.85
C ALA A 104 -3.19 -9.66 4.23
N HIS A 105 -2.35 -9.87 3.22
CA HIS A 105 -1.70 -8.80 2.47
C HIS A 105 -2.73 -7.90 1.77
N MET A 106 -3.74 -8.46 1.12
CA MET A 106 -4.78 -7.70 0.42
C MET A 106 -5.60 -6.84 1.38
N ILE A 107 -5.95 -7.35 2.57
CA ILE A 107 -6.65 -6.61 3.61
C ILE A 107 -5.78 -5.45 4.12
N HIS A 108 -4.52 -5.71 4.48
CA HIS A 108 -3.60 -4.70 4.97
C HIS A 108 -3.29 -3.61 3.94
N SER A 109 -3.40 -3.93 2.67
CA SER A 109 -3.08 -3.05 1.54
C SER A 109 -4.28 -2.26 1.03
N SER A 110 -5.46 -2.43 1.64
CA SER A 110 -6.67 -1.70 1.27
C SER A 110 -6.88 -0.45 2.14
N SER A 111 -7.63 0.50 1.61
CA SER A 111 -8.08 1.68 2.37
C SER A 111 -9.33 1.42 3.21
N GLU A 112 -9.97 0.25 3.08
CA GLU A 112 -11.28 -0.06 3.66
C GLU A 112 -12.34 1.00 3.31
N ASP A 113 -12.29 1.51 2.09
CA ASP A 113 -13.13 2.59 1.55
C ASP A 113 -13.08 3.92 2.34
N ARG A 114 -12.14 4.05 3.27
CA ARG A 114 -12.01 5.24 4.12
C ARG A 114 -11.29 6.39 3.42
N PHE A 115 -10.29 6.10 2.61
CA PHE A 115 -9.47 7.09 1.93
C PHE A 115 -9.02 6.57 0.56
N THR A 116 -8.52 7.46 -0.27
CA THR A 116 -7.99 7.11 -1.59
C THR A 116 -6.50 6.74 -1.50
N ILE A 117 -6.10 5.68 -2.18
CA ILE A 117 -4.68 5.34 -2.38
C ILE A 117 -4.32 5.66 -3.83
N THR A 118 -3.35 6.54 -4.01
CA THR A 118 -2.77 6.90 -5.32
C THR A 118 -1.34 6.36 -5.39
N TYR A 119 -1.05 5.55 -6.40
CA TYR A 119 0.31 5.11 -6.71
C TYR A 119 0.89 5.95 -7.84
N ALA A 120 1.98 6.65 -7.54
CA ALA A 120 2.76 7.38 -8.53
C ALA A 120 3.93 6.51 -8.98
N VAL A 121 3.84 5.99 -10.21
CA VAL A 121 4.77 5.00 -10.77
C VAL A 121 5.38 5.48 -12.08
N ASP A 122 6.53 4.87 -12.45
CA ASP A 122 7.12 5.06 -13.77
C ASP A 122 6.25 4.33 -14.82
N PRO A 123 5.71 5.04 -15.83
CA PRO A 123 4.87 4.41 -16.86
C PRO A 123 5.63 3.39 -17.72
N ALA A 124 6.96 3.41 -17.72
CA ALA A 124 7.76 2.38 -18.36
C ALA A 124 7.78 1.05 -17.58
N ASN A 125 7.47 1.07 -16.28
CA ASN A 125 7.45 -0.10 -15.41
C ASN A 125 6.04 -0.65 -15.19
N MET A 126 5.07 0.25 -14.93
CA MET A 126 3.68 -0.11 -14.59
C MET A 126 2.72 0.83 -15.33
N THR A 127 1.73 0.26 -15.99
CA THR A 127 0.73 1.03 -16.71
C THR A 127 -0.37 1.58 -15.80
N ARG A 128 -1.12 2.55 -16.30
CA ARG A 128 -2.32 3.06 -15.64
C ARG A 128 -3.34 1.95 -15.39
N GLU A 129 -3.57 1.12 -16.41
CA GLU A 129 -4.55 0.04 -16.39
C GLU A 129 -4.22 -1.00 -15.32
N GLU A 130 -2.92 -1.31 -15.14
CA GLU A 130 -2.48 -2.23 -14.09
C GLU A 130 -2.76 -1.66 -12.69
N ILE A 131 -2.39 -0.41 -12.44
CA ILE A 131 -2.59 0.25 -11.15
C ILE A 131 -4.08 0.41 -10.82
N GLU A 132 -4.87 0.86 -11.79
CA GLU A 132 -6.31 1.05 -11.59
C GLU A 132 -7.06 -0.29 -11.49
N GLY A 133 -6.57 -1.33 -12.17
CA GLY A 133 -7.10 -2.69 -12.12
C GLY A 133 -7.06 -3.30 -10.72
N VAL A 134 -6.05 -3.00 -9.93
CA VAL A 134 -5.95 -3.48 -8.54
C VAL A 134 -6.65 -2.59 -7.51
N GLY A 135 -7.32 -1.50 -7.93
CA GLY A 135 -8.13 -0.64 -7.08
C GLY A 135 -7.42 0.62 -6.56
N TYR A 136 -6.24 0.94 -7.06
CA TYR A 136 -5.53 2.18 -6.75
C TYR A 136 -5.77 3.24 -7.82
N ARG A 137 -5.52 4.51 -7.48
CA ARG A 137 -5.45 5.58 -8.50
C ARG A 137 -4.05 5.65 -9.07
N TYR A 138 -3.96 5.88 -10.36
CA TYR A 138 -2.69 6.08 -11.06
C TYR A 138 -2.26 7.55 -11.05
N MET A 139 -0.95 7.77 -10.91
CA MET A 139 -0.28 9.02 -11.19
C MET A 139 1.06 8.73 -11.88
N ASP A 140 1.50 9.60 -12.81
CA ASP A 140 2.86 9.56 -13.33
C ASP A 140 3.84 10.03 -12.24
N VAL A 141 4.92 9.27 -12.03
CA VAL A 141 5.91 9.54 -10.98
C VAL A 141 6.59 10.89 -11.16
N SER A 142 6.83 11.33 -12.39
CA SER A 142 7.46 12.63 -12.68
C SER A 142 6.61 13.78 -12.17
N ARG A 143 5.28 13.66 -12.32
CA ARG A 143 4.33 14.65 -11.79
C ARG A 143 4.30 14.68 -10.27
N ALA A 144 4.41 13.52 -9.64
CA ALA A 144 4.46 13.44 -8.18
C ALA A 144 5.76 14.07 -7.64
N LEU A 145 6.91 13.72 -8.21
CA LEU A 145 8.22 14.24 -7.80
C LEU A 145 8.38 15.74 -8.04
N ALA A 146 7.77 16.27 -9.10
CA ALA A 146 7.77 17.73 -9.34
C ALA A 146 7.02 18.50 -8.24
N ARG A 147 5.98 17.89 -7.64
CA ARG A 147 5.19 18.50 -6.56
C ARG A 147 5.74 18.20 -5.18
N TYR A 148 6.32 17.04 -4.99
CA TYR A 148 6.85 16.52 -3.73
C TYR A 148 8.29 16.03 -3.96
N PRO A 149 9.28 16.93 -4.05
CA PRO A 149 10.69 16.56 -4.18
C PRO A 149 11.15 15.76 -2.97
N VAL A 150 11.94 14.70 -3.21
CA VAL A 150 12.34 13.74 -2.16
C VAL A 150 13.09 14.42 -1.01
N ASP A 151 13.92 15.40 -1.31
CA ASP A 151 14.67 16.21 -0.34
C ASP A 151 13.80 17.03 0.61
N ARG A 152 12.49 17.12 0.34
CA ARG A 152 11.50 17.85 1.15
C ARG A 152 10.47 16.93 1.83
N LEU A 153 10.66 15.63 1.75
CA LEU A 153 9.78 14.62 2.36
C LEU A 153 10.30 14.13 3.73
N ALA A 154 11.30 14.79 4.30
CA ALA A 154 11.85 14.43 5.60
C ALA A 154 11.05 15.03 6.76
#